data_a53edd6a10c996bfe9d3a69bb19afac7
#
_entry.id   a53edd6a10c996bfe9d3a69bb19afac7
#
_cell.length_a   1.000
_cell.length_b   1.000
_cell.length_c   1.000
_cell.angle_alpha   90.00
_cell.angle_beta   90.00
_cell.angle_gamma   90.00
#
_symmetry.space_group_name_H-M   'P 1'
#
loop_
_entity.id
_entity.type
_entity.pdbx_description
1 polymer ?
#
loop_
_entity_poly.entity_id
_entity_poly.type
_entity_poly.pdbx_seq_one_letter_code
_entity_poly.pdbx_strand_id
1 'polypeptide(L)'
;MTVLVKVMLKPGVLDPQGKAIADALHRLGYGAVSDVRAGKLFRIEVDTDDPKAAREAGSQMAEKLLSNPVIEDYELVLEAAGAAAGMEAGELR
;
A
#
# COMPACT_ATOMS: atom_id res chain seq x y z
N MET A 1 9.42 -9.14 -12.63
CA MET A 1 8.69 -7.85 -12.56
C MET A 1 8.26 -7.59 -11.13
N THR A 2 8.36 -6.36 -10.69
CA THR A 2 7.96 -5.98 -9.34
C THR A 2 6.49 -5.60 -9.30
N VAL A 3 5.76 -6.14 -8.35
CA VAL A 3 4.37 -5.76 -8.09
C VAL A 3 4.32 -5.07 -6.74
N LEU A 4 3.83 -3.84 -6.71
CA LEU A 4 3.54 -3.14 -5.46
C LEU A 4 2.06 -3.28 -5.17
N VAL A 5 1.73 -3.76 -3.99
CA VAL A 5 0.34 -3.91 -3.54
C VAL A 5 0.11 -2.95 -2.39
N LYS A 6 -0.70 -1.94 -2.63
CA LYS A 6 -1.11 -0.98 -1.60
C LYS A 6 -2.44 -1.43 -1.02
N VAL A 7 -2.49 -1.58 0.29
CA VAL A 7 -3.70 -2.03 0.99
C VAL A 7 -4.13 -0.94 1.96
N MET A 8 -5.36 -0.47 1.78
CA MET A 8 -5.94 0.57 2.63
C MET A 8 -7.30 0.13 3.13
N LEU A 9 -7.67 0.58 4.31
CA LEU A 9 -9.04 0.39 4.80
C LEU A 9 -10.01 1.13 3.88
N LYS A 10 -11.17 0.51 3.65
CA LYS A 10 -12.24 1.14 2.88
C LYS A 10 -12.70 2.43 3.55
N PRO A 11 -13.15 3.42 2.75
CA PRO A 11 -13.77 4.62 3.33
C PRO A 11 -14.89 4.23 4.28
N GLY A 12 -14.99 4.90 5.41
CA GLY A 12 -15.99 4.61 6.41
C GLY A 12 -15.60 3.53 7.43
N VAL A 13 -14.54 2.77 7.18
CA VAL A 13 -14.02 1.85 8.18
C VAL A 13 -13.13 2.62 9.15
N LEU A 14 -13.36 2.43 10.43
CA LEU A 14 -12.59 3.10 11.48
C LEU A 14 -11.12 2.68 11.42
N ASP A 15 -10.23 3.65 11.51
CA ASP A 15 -8.78 3.44 11.50
C ASP A 15 -8.17 3.97 12.81
N PRO A 16 -8.10 3.15 13.86
CA PRO A 16 -7.53 3.61 15.14
C PRO A 16 -6.06 4.02 15.04
N GLN A 17 -5.28 3.35 14.18
CA GLN A 17 -3.88 3.69 13.97
C GLN A 17 -3.74 5.06 13.31
N GLY A 18 -4.50 5.33 12.27
CA GLY A 18 -4.51 6.62 11.61
C GLY A 18 -4.94 7.74 12.54
N LYS A 19 -5.95 7.49 13.35
CA LYS A 19 -6.41 8.47 14.34
C LYS A 19 -5.33 8.78 15.37
N ALA A 20 -4.65 7.76 15.88
CA ALA A 20 -3.57 7.96 16.84
C ALA A 20 -2.42 8.78 16.24
N ILE A 21 -2.10 8.54 14.98
CA ILE A 21 -1.07 9.31 14.27
C ILE A 21 -1.51 10.77 14.10
N ALA A 22 -2.75 11.00 13.70
CA ALA A 22 -3.28 12.36 13.56
C ALA A 22 -3.21 13.13 14.89
N ASP A 23 -3.60 12.49 15.99
CA ASP A 23 -3.53 13.09 17.31
C ASP A 23 -2.09 13.44 17.70
N ALA A 24 -1.14 12.54 17.40
CA ALA A 24 0.26 12.78 17.66
C ALA A 24 0.81 13.94 16.83
N LEU A 25 0.41 14.03 15.56
CA LEU A 25 0.82 15.14 14.70
C LEU A 25 0.29 16.48 15.20
N HIS A 26 -0.95 16.50 15.68
CA HIS A 26 -1.51 17.73 16.28
C HIS A 26 -0.71 18.15 17.50
N ARG A 27 -0.30 17.22 18.35
CA ARG A 27 0.54 17.53 19.51
C ARG A 27 1.91 18.06 19.12
N LEU A 28 2.41 17.67 17.94
CA LEU A 28 3.69 18.16 17.43
C LEU A 28 3.56 19.52 16.72
N GLY A 29 2.37 20.08 16.63
CA GLY A 29 2.17 21.39 16.04
C GLY A 29 1.63 21.38 14.61
N TYR A 30 1.33 20.22 14.05
CA TYR A 30 0.81 20.11 12.68
C TYR A 30 -0.72 20.21 12.68
N GLY A 31 -1.22 21.37 13.05
CA GLY A 31 -2.66 21.61 13.19
C GLY A 31 -3.46 21.55 11.89
N ALA A 32 -2.78 21.66 10.73
CA ALA A 32 -3.43 21.60 9.44
C ALA A 32 -3.78 20.16 8.99
N VAL A 33 -3.31 19.15 9.73
CA VAL A 33 -3.63 17.76 9.41
C VAL A 33 -5.10 17.51 9.76
N SER A 34 -5.90 17.19 8.74
CA SER A 34 -7.33 16.93 8.93
C SER A 34 -7.64 15.44 9.11
N ASP A 35 -6.83 14.58 8.53
CA ASP A 35 -7.05 13.13 8.60
C ASP A 35 -5.76 12.38 8.31
N VAL A 36 -5.65 11.19 8.89
CA VAL A 36 -4.57 10.25 8.61
C VAL A 36 -5.17 8.87 8.45
N ARG A 37 -4.85 8.21 7.35
CA ARG A 37 -5.24 6.83 7.11
C ARG A 37 -3.97 6.00 6.97
N ALA A 38 -3.81 5.00 7.80
CA ALA A 38 -2.67 4.09 7.74
C ALA A 38 -2.98 2.94 6.79
N GLY A 39 -1.96 2.45 6.12
CA GLY A 39 -2.10 1.33 5.21
C GLY A 39 -0.85 0.50 5.14
N LYS A 40 -0.83 -0.46 4.23
CA LYS A 40 0.29 -1.37 4.03
C LYS A 40 0.76 -1.28 2.60
N LEU A 41 2.04 -1.48 2.40
CA LEU A 41 2.63 -1.57 1.08
C LEU A 41 3.46 -2.85 1.02
N PHE A 42 3.14 -3.72 0.07
CA PHE A 42 3.90 -4.94 -0.18
C PHE A 42 4.62 -4.80 -1.51
N ARG A 43 5.90 -5.12 -1.50
CA ARG A 43 6.71 -5.17 -2.71
C ARG A 43 7.04 -6.60 -3.01
N ILE A 44 6.53 -7.11 -4.13
CA ILE A 44 6.62 -8.52 -4.48
C ILE A 44 7.33 -8.67 -5.82
N GLU A 45 8.38 -9.49 -5.84
CA GLU A 45 9.04 -9.84 -7.07
C GLU A 45 8.36 -11.09 -7.64
N VAL A 46 7.84 -10.97 -8.87
CA VAL A 46 7.23 -12.08 -9.58
C VAL A 46 8.14 -12.45 -10.74
N ASP A 47 8.46 -13.72 -10.85
CA ASP A 47 9.38 -14.22 -11.87
C ASP A 47 8.68 -14.32 -13.23
N THR A 48 8.41 -13.16 -13.81
CA THR A 48 7.82 -13.03 -15.15
C THR A 48 8.16 -11.68 -15.72
N ASP A 49 8.21 -11.59 -17.05
CA ASP A 49 8.34 -10.32 -17.77
C ASP A 49 6.99 -9.88 -18.36
N ASP A 50 5.95 -10.69 -18.21
CA ASP A 50 4.64 -10.38 -18.75
C ASP A 50 3.84 -9.55 -17.74
N PRO A 51 3.53 -8.28 -18.06
CA PRO A 51 2.76 -7.43 -17.16
C PRO A 51 1.39 -8.01 -16.81
N LYS A 52 0.76 -8.69 -17.75
CA LYS A 52 -0.56 -9.28 -17.51
C LYS A 52 -0.48 -10.41 -16.49
N ALA A 53 0.53 -11.29 -16.62
CA ALA A 53 0.73 -12.39 -15.67
C ALA A 53 1.07 -11.84 -14.28
N ALA A 54 1.92 -10.82 -14.21
CA ALA A 54 2.29 -10.18 -12.94
C ALA A 54 1.06 -9.55 -12.28
N ARG A 55 0.22 -8.88 -13.04
CA ARG A 55 -1.00 -8.25 -12.53
C ARG A 55 -1.98 -9.29 -11.98
N GLU A 56 -2.18 -10.37 -12.70
CA GLU A 56 -3.05 -11.44 -12.26
C GLU A 56 -2.54 -12.09 -10.97
N ALA A 57 -1.24 -12.36 -10.90
CA ALA A 57 -0.63 -12.91 -9.70
C ALA A 57 -0.80 -11.97 -8.51
N GLY A 58 -0.53 -10.67 -8.73
CA GLY A 58 -0.68 -9.66 -7.67
C GLY A 58 -2.09 -9.55 -7.17
N SER A 59 -3.07 -9.55 -8.08
CA SER A 59 -4.48 -9.49 -7.72
C SER A 59 -4.91 -10.70 -6.89
N GLN A 60 -4.51 -11.89 -7.30
CA GLN A 60 -4.83 -13.11 -6.56
C GLN A 60 -4.17 -13.12 -5.17
N MET A 61 -2.92 -12.71 -5.09
CA MET A 61 -2.23 -12.64 -3.81
C MET A 61 -2.89 -11.64 -2.87
N ALA A 62 -3.27 -10.48 -3.40
CA ALA A 62 -3.95 -9.46 -2.61
C ALA A 62 -5.27 -9.99 -2.05
N GLU A 63 -6.08 -10.60 -2.91
CA GLU A 63 -7.39 -11.10 -2.50
C GLU A 63 -7.33 -12.28 -1.54
N LYS A 64 -6.34 -13.16 -1.72
CA LYS A 64 -6.25 -14.40 -0.95
C LYS A 64 -5.52 -14.24 0.38
N LEU A 65 -4.60 -13.28 0.47
CA LEU A 65 -3.73 -13.19 1.63
C LEU A 65 -3.47 -11.77 2.12
N LEU A 66 -3.17 -10.85 1.22
CA LEU A 66 -2.59 -9.55 1.61
C LEU A 66 -3.63 -8.54 2.10
N SER A 67 -4.88 -8.68 1.67
CA SER A 67 -5.95 -7.80 2.08
C SER A 67 -7.13 -8.59 2.62
N ASN A 68 -7.92 -7.92 3.46
CA ASN A 68 -9.22 -8.43 3.90
C ASN A 68 -10.27 -7.71 3.04
N PRO A 69 -10.87 -8.39 2.04
CA PRO A 69 -11.77 -7.73 1.09
C PRO A 69 -13.04 -7.17 1.73
N VAL A 70 -13.36 -7.57 2.95
CA VAL A 70 -14.52 -7.05 3.67
C VAL A 70 -14.28 -5.61 4.10
N ILE A 71 -13.08 -5.29 4.56
CA ILE A 71 -12.77 -3.98 5.14
C ILE A 71 -11.67 -3.22 4.42
N GLU A 72 -10.97 -3.85 3.48
CA GLU A 72 -9.83 -3.25 2.80
C GLU A 72 -10.00 -3.25 1.30
N ASP A 73 -9.44 -2.22 0.66
CA ASP A 73 -9.24 -2.16 -0.77
C ASP A 73 -7.77 -2.31 -1.06
N TYR A 74 -7.44 -2.74 -2.27
CA TYR A 74 -6.05 -2.77 -2.70
C TYR A 74 -5.87 -2.14 -4.07
N GLU A 75 -4.66 -1.69 -4.33
CA GLU A 75 -4.25 -1.11 -5.60
C GLU A 75 -2.94 -1.74 -6.03
N LEU A 76 -2.82 -2.08 -7.30
CA LEU A 76 -1.61 -2.67 -7.86
C LEU A 76 -0.85 -1.66 -8.70
N VAL A 77 0.46 -1.63 -8.50
CA VAL A 77 1.38 -0.88 -9.36
C VAL A 77 2.44 -1.85 -9.85
N LEU A 78 2.61 -1.93 -11.16
CA LEU A 78 3.63 -2.78 -11.76
C LEU A 78 4.85 -1.94 -12.12
N GLU A 79 6.03 -2.49 -11.83
CA GLU A 79 7.29 -1.87 -12.19
C GLU A 79 8.14 -2.88 -12.95
N ALA A 80 8.76 -2.43 -14.04
CA ALA A 80 9.69 -3.25 -14.79
C ALA A 80 10.95 -3.52 -13.96
N ALA A 81 11.67 -4.59 -14.29
CA ALA A 81 12.93 -4.89 -13.65
C ALA A 81 13.87 -3.67 -13.73
N GLY A 82 14.39 -3.26 -12.59
CA GLY A 82 15.25 -2.08 -12.50
C GLY A 82 14.53 -0.77 -12.22
N ALA A 83 13.22 -0.67 -12.50
CA ALA A 83 12.46 0.55 -12.18
C ALA A 83 12.39 0.78 -10.68
N ALA A 84 12.25 -0.30 -9.90
CA ALA A 84 12.26 -0.21 -8.45
C ALA A 84 13.59 0.31 -7.89
N ALA A 85 14.69 0.11 -8.60
CA ALA A 85 15.99 0.63 -8.18
C ALA A 85 16.05 2.15 -8.26
N GLY A 86 15.20 2.78 -9.04
CA GLY A 86 15.10 4.23 -9.11
C GLY A 86 14.31 4.86 -7.98
N MET A 87 13.64 4.06 -7.17
CA MET A 87 12.90 4.57 -6.03
C MET A 87 13.85 4.95 -4.90
N GLU A 88 13.58 6.08 -4.28
CA GLU A 88 14.33 6.49 -3.10
C GLU A 88 14.14 5.45 -2.00
N ALA A 89 15.22 5.07 -1.34
CA ALA A 89 15.15 4.10 -0.26
C ALA A 89 14.16 4.54 0.84
N GLY A 90 14.06 5.84 1.06
CA GLY A 90 13.14 6.40 2.04
C GLY A 90 11.67 6.25 1.68
N GLU A 91 11.34 6.02 0.44
CA GLU A 91 9.95 5.87 -0.01
C GLU A 91 9.34 4.53 0.39
N LEU A 92 10.16 3.51 0.58
CA LEU A 92 9.71 2.16 0.90
C LEU A 92 10.04 1.74 2.33
N ARG A 93 10.63 2.60 3.09
CA ARG A 93 11.02 2.30 4.47
C ARG A 93 10.01 2.80 5.47
#